data_f7086d293f32512d57315b179fe9354e
#
_entry.id   f7086d293f32512d57315b179fe9354e
#
_cell.length_a   1.000
_cell.length_b   1.000
_cell.length_c   1.000
_cell.angle_alpha   90.00
_cell.angle_beta   90.00
_cell.angle_gamma   90.00
#
_symmetry.space_group_name_H-M   'P 1'
#
loop_
_entity.id
_entity.type
_entity.pdbx_description
1 polymer ?
#
loop_
_entity_poly.entity_id
_entity_poly.type
_entity_poly.pdbx_seq_one_letter_code
_entity_poly.pdbx_strand_id
1 'polypeptide(L)'
;MLKIDNLYYWHNVEHSLLNGIDLTLQKGELLTILGANGRGKSTLLNCIAGLLKPKSGQILLDNCKLSDMSSKQIAQKIAYVSQHSPQTYQYRVRDYVVLGRAAHLGVLDKPNEADFALVDEALNKLGISHFADRIYMQMSGGEKQLVNLARILVQQPQLILFDEPTSALDYGNVFKTLSLIKELSLQGFTIIMTTHNPDHPMLLYSALPHSRVTILNEHGKLQTGTAPEIITEANLKALYQTDLRLVDVPALQRQICAITHL
;
A
#
# COMPACT_ATOMS: atom_id res chain seq x y z
N MET A 1 6.50 15.39 3.32
CA MET A 1 5.27 14.76 2.82
C MET A 1 4.52 14.08 3.98
N LEU A 2 4.92 12.91 4.47
CA LEU A 2 4.35 12.26 5.65
C LEU A 2 5.36 12.24 6.79
N LYS A 3 4.94 12.60 8.01
CA LYS A 3 5.73 12.47 9.22
C LYS A 3 4.88 11.85 10.32
N ILE A 4 5.42 10.85 11.00
CA ILE A 4 4.83 10.21 12.17
C ILE A 4 5.78 10.46 13.33
N ASP A 5 5.29 11.01 14.42
CA ASP A 5 6.06 11.33 15.61
C ASP A 5 5.51 10.57 16.81
N ASN A 6 6.31 9.67 17.35
CA ASN A 6 6.09 8.95 18.61
C ASN A 6 4.69 8.34 18.71
N LEU A 7 4.24 7.61 17.68
CA LEU A 7 2.88 7.08 17.56
C LEU A 7 2.72 5.79 18.35
N TYR A 8 1.64 5.73 19.14
CA TYR A 8 1.24 4.54 19.88
C TYR A 8 -0.16 4.10 19.51
N TYR A 9 -0.36 2.78 19.45
CA TYR A 9 -1.68 2.19 19.28
C TYR A 9 -1.79 0.82 19.96
N TRP A 10 -2.91 0.60 20.65
CA TRP A 10 -3.31 -0.68 21.25
C TRP A 10 -4.81 -0.86 21.19
N HIS A 11 -5.27 -2.09 21.04
CA HIS A 11 -6.68 -2.44 21.23
C HIS A 11 -7.00 -2.59 22.72
N ASN A 12 -6.14 -3.36 23.45
CA ASN A 12 -6.16 -3.50 24.89
C ASN A 12 -4.83 -3.03 25.47
N VAL A 13 -4.83 -2.46 26.66
CA VAL A 13 -3.64 -1.87 27.31
C VAL A 13 -2.50 -2.89 27.45
N GLU A 14 -2.83 -4.18 27.60
CA GLU A 14 -1.86 -5.27 27.79
C GLU A 14 -1.12 -5.65 26.50
N HIS A 15 -1.65 -5.32 25.31
CA HIS A 15 -1.06 -5.69 24.01
C HIS A 15 -0.93 -4.46 23.10
N SER A 16 0.19 -3.77 23.26
CA SER A 16 0.51 -2.65 22.39
C SER A 16 0.99 -3.16 21.02
N LEU A 17 0.35 -2.71 19.95
CA LEU A 17 0.68 -3.06 18.57
C LEU A 17 1.70 -2.10 17.96
N LEU A 18 1.64 -0.81 18.32
CA LEU A 18 2.54 0.23 17.83
C LEU A 18 3.10 0.97 19.04
N ASN A 19 4.43 1.01 19.16
CA ASN A 19 5.15 1.48 20.34
C ASN A 19 6.18 2.55 19.99
N GLY A 20 5.75 3.82 19.97
CA GLY A 20 6.64 4.93 19.68
C GLY A 20 7.16 4.85 18.25
N ILE A 21 6.25 4.76 17.29
CA ILE A 21 6.58 4.75 15.86
C ILE A 21 7.00 6.14 15.42
N ASP A 22 8.22 6.25 14.92
CA ASP A 22 8.74 7.40 14.21
C ASP A 22 9.00 7.03 12.75
N LEU A 23 8.45 7.80 11.82
CA LEU A 23 8.59 7.55 10.39
C LEU A 23 8.50 8.87 9.61
N THR A 24 9.41 9.05 8.65
CA THR A 24 9.33 10.15 7.69
C THR A 24 9.37 9.58 6.28
N LEU A 25 8.45 10.05 5.42
CA LEU A 25 8.37 9.67 4.01
C LEU A 25 8.37 10.94 3.16
N GLN A 26 9.25 11.00 2.17
CA GLN A 26 9.34 12.11 1.23
C GLN A 26 8.35 11.93 0.07
N LYS A 27 8.11 13.00 -0.66
CA LYS A 27 7.28 12.93 -1.88
C LYS A 27 7.97 12.06 -2.95
N GLY A 28 7.20 11.18 -3.59
CA GLY A 28 7.70 10.27 -4.62
C GLY A 28 8.43 9.03 -4.08
N GLU A 29 8.51 8.86 -2.77
CA GLU A 29 9.20 7.73 -2.14
C GLU A 29 8.30 6.50 -2.05
N LEU A 30 8.89 5.32 -2.32
CA LEU A 30 8.28 4.02 -2.05
C LEU A 30 8.85 3.43 -0.76
N LEU A 31 7.98 3.17 0.22
CA LEU A 31 8.30 2.48 1.46
C LEU A 31 7.57 1.14 1.52
N THR A 32 8.31 0.05 1.74
CA THR A 32 7.71 -1.26 2.03
C THR A 32 7.80 -1.56 3.52
N ILE A 33 6.66 -1.85 4.17
CA ILE A 33 6.59 -2.28 5.56
C ILE A 33 6.53 -3.81 5.57
N LEU A 34 7.61 -4.44 5.99
CA LEU A 34 7.74 -5.89 6.15
C LEU A 34 7.39 -6.29 7.58
N GLY A 35 6.64 -7.35 7.76
CA GLY A 35 6.30 -7.87 9.09
C GLY A 35 5.47 -9.14 9.03
N ALA A 36 5.57 -9.99 10.05
CA ALA A 36 4.72 -11.17 10.18
C ALA A 36 3.24 -10.77 10.33
N ASN A 37 2.33 -11.73 10.13
CA ASN A 37 0.91 -11.50 10.30
C ASN A 37 0.57 -11.14 11.76
N GLY A 38 -0.40 -10.25 11.95
CA GLY A 38 -0.82 -9.80 13.29
C GLY A 38 0.09 -8.78 13.98
N ARG A 39 1.19 -8.33 13.36
CA ARG A 39 2.16 -7.40 13.96
C ARG A 39 1.75 -5.92 13.89
N GLY A 40 0.56 -5.59 13.38
CA GLY A 40 0.07 -4.22 13.37
C GLY A 40 0.32 -3.43 12.07
N LYS A 41 0.74 -4.08 10.97
CA LYS A 41 0.95 -3.42 9.66
C LYS A 41 -0.31 -2.70 9.18
N SER A 42 -1.44 -3.40 9.08
CA SER A 42 -2.73 -2.81 8.70
C SER A 42 -3.21 -1.76 9.70
N THR A 43 -2.91 -1.94 10.99
CA THR A 43 -3.21 -0.96 12.03
C THR A 43 -2.45 0.35 11.79
N LEU A 44 -1.16 0.28 11.44
CA LEU A 44 -0.36 1.45 11.10
C LEU A 44 -0.92 2.15 9.85
N LEU A 45 -1.23 1.39 8.78
CA LEU A 45 -1.86 1.96 7.59
C LEU A 45 -3.22 2.59 7.91
N ASN A 46 -4.05 1.96 8.75
CA ASN A 46 -5.35 2.52 9.16
C ASN A 46 -5.18 3.83 9.97
N CYS A 47 -4.14 3.94 10.80
CA CYS A 47 -3.82 5.20 11.47
C CYS A 47 -3.39 6.28 10.46
N ILE A 48 -2.56 5.94 9.47
CA ILE A 48 -2.14 6.86 8.40
C ILE A 48 -3.32 7.28 7.52
N ALA A 49 -4.25 6.37 7.25
CA ALA A 49 -5.48 6.65 6.49
C ALA A 49 -6.53 7.45 7.27
N GLY A 50 -6.30 7.72 8.56
CA GLY A 50 -7.27 8.38 9.45
C GLY A 50 -8.49 7.51 9.79
N LEU A 51 -8.45 6.20 9.52
CA LEU A 51 -9.49 5.24 9.86
C LEU A 51 -9.44 4.78 11.32
N LEU A 52 -8.24 4.84 11.93
CA LEU A 52 -8.01 4.59 13.35
C LEU A 52 -7.31 5.81 13.97
N LYS A 53 -7.82 6.24 15.13
CA LYS A 53 -7.20 7.32 15.89
C LYS A 53 -6.07 6.75 16.75
N PRO A 54 -4.82 7.24 16.63
CA PRO A 54 -3.73 6.89 17.54
C PRO A 54 -4.09 7.16 18.99
N LYS A 55 -3.54 6.38 19.91
CA LYS A 55 -3.71 6.59 21.37
C LYS A 55 -2.83 7.74 21.87
N SER A 56 -1.62 7.87 21.29
CA SER A 56 -0.75 9.04 21.50
C SER A 56 0.17 9.23 20.29
N GLY A 57 0.92 10.32 20.27
CA GLY A 57 1.71 10.74 19.12
C GLY A 57 0.89 11.50 18.08
N GLN A 58 1.49 11.78 16.94
CA GLN A 58 0.83 12.51 15.86
C GLN A 58 1.27 12.03 14.49
N ILE A 59 0.40 12.24 13.51
CA ILE A 59 0.67 12.03 12.09
C ILE A 59 0.46 13.36 11.39
N LEU A 60 1.45 13.80 10.63
CA LEU A 60 1.39 14.99 9.81
C LEU A 60 1.46 14.61 8.32
N LEU A 61 0.60 15.20 7.53
CA LEU A 61 0.60 15.13 6.07
C LEU A 61 0.76 16.57 5.54
N ASP A 62 1.86 16.83 4.82
CA ASP A 62 2.25 18.18 4.37
C ASP A 62 2.27 19.21 5.52
N ASN A 63 2.84 18.83 6.66
CA ASN A 63 2.91 19.61 7.90
C ASN A 63 1.56 19.92 8.58
N CYS A 64 0.45 19.40 8.07
CA CYS A 64 -0.86 19.49 8.70
C CYS A 64 -1.15 18.22 9.51
N LYS A 65 -1.62 18.35 10.74
CA LYS A 65 -1.98 17.18 11.56
C LYS A 65 -3.21 16.49 10.97
N LEU A 66 -3.15 15.16 10.83
CA LEU A 66 -4.31 14.38 10.38
C LEU A 66 -5.52 14.52 11.33
N SER A 67 -5.27 14.73 12.63
CA SER A 67 -6.34 14.96 13.59
C SER A 67 -7.17 16.21 13.32
N ASP A 68 -6.61 17.18 12.60
CA ASP A 68 -7.22 18.46 12.30
C ASP A 68 -7.93 18.46 10.93
N MET A 69 -7.81 17.35 10.19
CA MET A 69 -8.44 17.15 8.89
C MET A 69 -9.77 16.39 9.04
N SER A 70 -10.76 16.75 8.25
CA SER A 70 -11.96 15.93 8.09
C SER A 70 -11.64 14.64 7.30
N SER A 71 -12.46 13.60 7.49
CA SER A 71 -12.31 12.34 6.74
C SER A 71 -12.34 12.58 5.23
N LYS A 72 -13.12 13.54 4.73
CA LYS A 72 -13.16 13.95 3.33
C LYS A 72 -11.83 14.52 2.86
N GLN A 73 -11.21 15.42 3.64
CA GLN A 73 -9.91 16.00 3.32
C GLN A 73 -8.80 14.95 3.30
N ILE A 74 -8.84 13.98 4.23
CA ILE A 74 -7.90 12.85 4.24
C ILE A 74 -8.11 11.99 2.99
N ALA A 75 -9.36 11.63 2.67
CA ALA A 75 -9.69 10.81 1.51
C ALA A 75 -9.41 11.49 0.16
N GLN A 76 -9.29 12.82 0.09
CA GLN A 76 -8.80 13.51 -1.09
C GLN A 76 -7.29 13.37 -1.30
N LYS A 77 -6.54 13.15 -0.22
CA LYS A 77 -5.07 13.12 -0.23
C LYS A 77 -4.50 11.71 -0.17
N ILE A 78 -5.20 10.77 0.45
CA ILE A 78 -4.74 9.40 0.70
C ILE A 78 -5.68 8.41 0.02
N ALA A 79 -5.14 7.60 -0.89
CA ALA A 79 -5.83 6.43 -1.42
C ALA A 79 -5.45 5.20 -0.58
N TYR A 80 -6.44 4.39 -0.21
CA TYR A 80 -6.23 3.15 0.54
C TYR A 80 -6.77 1.96 -0.24
N VAL A 81 -5.88 1.01 -0.53
CA VAL A 81 -6.17 -0.26 -1.19
C VAL A 81 -6.10 -1.36 -0.15
N SER A 82 -7.25 -1.76 0.35
CA SER A 82 -7.35 -2.83 1.34
C SER A 82 -7.21 -4.21 0.71
N GLN A 83 -6.73 -5.16 1.50
CA GLN A 83 -6.63 -6.58 1.15
C GLN A 83 -7.98 -7.18 0.69
N HIS A 84 -9.06 -6.76 1.31
CA HIS A 84 -10.42 -7.23 1.03
C HIS A 84 -11.31 -6.05 0.65
N SER A 85 -11.73 -5.99 -0.60
CA SER A 85 -12.81 -5.09 -1.02
C SER A 85 -14.10 -5.88 -1.09
N PRO A 86 -15.18 -5.51 -0.34
CA PRO A 86 -16.48 -6.16 -0.46
C PRO A 86 -16.98 -6.08 -1.90
N GLN A 87 -17.19 -7.22 -2.52
CA GLN A 87 -17.62 -7.29 -3.92
C GLN A 87 -19.14 -7.50 -3.98
N THR A 88 -19.91 -6.47 -3.66
CA THR A 88 -21.37 -6.61 -3.48
C THR A 88 -22.20 -6.08 -4.64
N TYR A 89 -21.62 -5.28 -5.56
CA TYR A 89 -22.41 -4.59 -6.58
C TYR A 89 -21.96 -4.90 -8.00
N GLN A 90 -22.90 -5.04 -8.92
CA GLN A 90 -22.66 -5.28 -10.35
C GLN A 90 -22.46 -3.96 -11.12
N TYR A 91 -21.45 -3.17 -10.72
CA TYR A 91 -21.10 -1.96 -11.45
C TYR A 91 -20.43 -2.28 -12.79
N ARG A 92 -20.69 -1.44 -13.81
CA ARG A 92 -19.78 -1.34 -14.96
C ARG A 92 -18.44 -0.78 -14.50
N VAL A 93 -17.37 -1.13 -15.20
CA VAL A 93 -16.02 -0.65 -14.87
C VAL A 93 -16.00 0.88 -14.77
N ARG A 94 -16.59 1.58 -15.73
CA ARG A 94 -16.65 3.04 -15.74
C ARG A 94 -17.33 3.61 -14.49
N ASP A 95 -18.46 3.00 -14.08
CA ASP A 95 -19.20 3.43 -12.89
C ASP A 95 -18.48 3.06 -11.59
N TYR A 96 -17.72 1.97 -11.59
CA TYR A 96 -16.89 1.58 -10.45
C TYR A 96 -15.67 2.50 -10.29
N VAL A 97 -15.03 2.86 -11.39
CA VAL A 97 -13.84 3.73 -11.38
C VAL A 97 -14.20 5.14 -10.91
N VAL A 98 -15.35 5.69 -11.34
CA VAL A 98 -15.77 7.05 -10.93
C VAL A 98 -16.02 7.15 -9.42
N LEU A 99 -16.25 6.02 -8.70
CA LEU A 99 -16.32 6.04 -7.23
C LEU A 99 -15.03 6.58 -6.58
N GLY A 100 -13.88 6.53 -7.27
CA GLY A 100 -12.66 7.19 -6.83
C GLY A 100 -12.81 8.71 -6.65
N ARG A 101 -13.81 9.33 -7.30
CA ARG A 101 -14.12 10.77 -7.17
C ARG A 101 -14.98 11.09 -5.95
N ALA A 102 -15.50 10.09 -5.22
CA ALA A 102 -16.43 10.30 -4.10
C ALA A 102 -15.93 11.31 -3.05
N ALA A 103 -14.63 11.32 -2.76
CA ALA A 103 -14.04 12.29 -1.82
C ALA A 103 -14.06 13.74 -2.34
N HIS A 104 -14.22 13.97 -3.65
CA HIS A 104 -14.26 15.28 -4.27
C HIS A 104 -15.69 15.84 -4.42
N LEU A 105 -16.69 14.96 -4.37
CA LEU A 105 -18.10 15.33 -4.51
C LEU A 105 -18.69 15.86 -3.19
N GLY A 106 -19.70 16.70 -3.26
CA GLY A 106 -20.54 17.06 -2.12
C GLY A 106 -21.47 15.89 -1.73
N VAL A 107 -22.12 16.00 -0.57
CA VAL A 107 -22.97 14.91 -0.01
C VAL A 107 -24.13 14.53 -0.93
N LEU A 108 -24.67 15.50 -1.69
CA LEU A 108 -25.78 15.29 -2.62
C LEU A 108 -25.35 15.36 -4.10
N ASP A 109 -24.06 15.56 -4.36
CA ASP A 109 -23.56 15.68 -5.72
C ASP A 109 -23.45 14.32 -6.39
N LYS A 110 -23.67 14.31 -7.70
CA LYS A 110 -23.39 13.17 -8.57
C LYS A 110 -22.15 13.44 -9.40
N PRO A 111 -21.40 12.40 -9.80
CA PRO A 111 -20.33 12.57 -10.76
C PRO A 111 -20.83 13.28 -12.03
N ASN A 112 -20.05 14.23 -12.51
CA ASN A 112 -20.34 15.03 -13.68
C ASN A 112 -19.45 14.61 -14.88
N GLU A 113 -19.60 15.28 -16.03
CA GLU A 113 -18.84 14.99 -17.24
C GLU A 113 -17.31 15.11 -17.03
N ALA A 114 -16.86 16.06 -16.20
CA ALA A 114 -15.44 16.23 -15.91
C ALA A 114 -14.89 15.04 -15.09
N ASP A 115 -15.68 14.48 -14.16
CA ASP A 115 -15.29 13.28 -13.41
C ASP A 115 -15.20 12.06 -14.34
N PHE A 116 -16.14 11.91 -15.29
CA PHE A 116 -16.09 10.83 -16.27
C PHE A 116 -14.97 11.02 -17.29
N ALA A 117 -14.58 12.24 -17.64
CA ALA A 117 -13.40 12.48 -18.47
C ALA A 117 -12.11 11.99 -17.78
N LEU A 118 -11.97 12.18 -16.46
CA LEU A 118 -10.85 11.61 -15.69
C LEU A 118 -10.88 10.08 -15.67
N VAL A 119 -12.06 9.46 -15.65
CA VAL A 119 -12.21 8.01 -15.77
C VAL A 119 -11.69 7.52 -17.13
N ASP A 120 -12.15 8.17 -18.21
CA ASP A 120 -11.76 7.79 -19.58
C ASP A 120 -10.23 7.96 -19.79
N GLU A 121 -9.65 9.04 -19.25
CA GLU A 121 -8.20 9.25 -19.23
C GLU A 121 -7.45 8.15 -18.47
N ALA A 122 -7.92 7.80 -17.27
CA ALA A 122 -7.29 6.76 -16.45
C ALA A 122 -7.36 5.38 -17.12
N LEU A 123 -8.51 5.02 -17.70
CA LEU A 123 -8.69 3.76 -18.43
C LEU A 123 -7.79 3.72 -19.68
N ASN A 124 -7.67 4.83 -20.40
CA ASN A 124 -6.78 4.93 -21.58
C ASN A 124 -5.31 4.81 -21.19
N LYS A 125 -4.87 5.51 -20.14
CA LYS A 125 -3.50 5.46 -19.63
C LYS A 125 -3.07 4.03 -19.23
N LEU A 126 -4.02 3.21 -18.78
CA LEU A 126 -3.77 1.81 -18.41
C LEU A 126 -4.03 0.83 -19.56
N GLY A 127 -4.42 1.29 -20.74
CA GLY A 127 -4.72 0.45 -21.91
C GLY A 127 -5.97 -0.43 -21.75
N ILE A 128 -6.90 -0.06 -20.87
CA ILE A 128 -8.10 -0.84 -20.52
C ILE A 128 -9.43 -0.13 -20.86
N SER A 129 -9.41 0.83 -21.78
CA SER A 129 -10.64 1.52 -22.22
C SER A 129 -11.71 0.57 -22.75
N HIS A 130 -11.30 -0.55 -23.34
CA HIS A 130 -12.21 -1.60 -23.83
C HIS A 130 -12.96 -2.34 -22.71
N PHE A 131 -12.60 -2.13 -21.43
CA PHE A 131 -13.31 -2.69 -20.29
C PHE A 131 -14.43 -1.78 -19.76
N ALA A 132 -14.53 -0.52 -20.22
CA ALA A 132 -15.40 0.51 -19.63
C ALA A 132 -16.85 0.04 -19.36
N ASP A 133 -17.43 -0.69 -20.30
CA ASP A 133 -18.82 -1.18 -20.22
C ASP A 133 -18.97 -2.58 -19.63
N ARG A 134 -17.85 -3.28 -19.35
CA ARG A 134 -17.90 -4.62 -18.76
C ARG A 134 -18.30 -4.56 -17.29
N ILE A 135 -18.93 -5.61 -16.80
CA ILE A 135 -19.27 -5.75 -15.38
C ILE A 135 -18.00 -6.11 -14.59
N TYR A 136 -17.64 -5.26 -13.63
CA TYR A 136 -16.43 -5.43 -12.80
C TYR A 136 -16.35 -6.81 -12.14
N MET A 137 -17.49 -7.35 -11.65
CA MET A 137 -17.52 -8.64 -10.96
C MET A 137 -17.16 -9.82 -11.86
N GLN A 138 -17.40 -9.71 -13.19
CA GLN A 138 -17.12 -10.75 -14.18
C GLN A 138 -15.68 -10.74 -14.69
N MET A 139 -14.84 -9.83 -14.18
CA MET A 139 -13.45 -9.70 -14.60
C MET A 139 -12.54 -10.67 -13.84
N SER A 140 -11.46 -11.07 -14.49
CA SER A 140 -10.37 -11.83 -13.86
C SER A 140 -9.68 -11.03 -12.76
N GLY A 141 -8.94 -11.70 -11.87
CA GLY A 141 -8.20 -11.03 -10.80
C GLY A 141 -7.24 -9.95 -11.31
N GLY A 142 -6.50 -10.23 -12.39
CA GLY A 142 -5.58 -9.26 -12.98
C GLY A 142 -6.28 -8.05 -13.63
N GLU A 143 -7.41 -8.28 -14.34
CA GLU A 143 -8.23 -7.19 -14.89
C GLU A 143 -8.81 -6.31 -13.77
N LYS A 144 -9.31 -6.92 -12.67
CA LYS A 144 -9.79 -6.19 -11.50
C LYS A 144 -8.71 -5.32 -10.86
N GLN A 145 -7.45 -5.77 -10.84
CA GLN A 145 -6.34 -4.97 -10.33
C GLN A 145 -6.11 -3.70 -11.17
N LEU A 146 -6.12 -3.80 -12.50
CA LEU A 146 -6.01 -2.65 -13.38
C LEU A 146 -7.17 -1.66 -13.19
N VAL A 147 -8.40 -2.17 -13.04
CA VAL A 147 -9.57 -1.33 -12.77
C VAL A 147 -9.48 -0.66 -11.39
N ASN A 148 -9.01 -1.35 -10.35
CA ASN A 148 -8.77 -0.75 -9.04
C ASN A 148 -7.72 0.36 -9.11
N LEU A 149 -6.68 0.17 -9.95
CA LEU A 149 -5.71 1.22 -10.19
C LEU A 149 -6.33 2.43 -10.87
N ALA A 150 -7.14 2.24 -11.92
CA ALA A 150 -7.86 3.34 -12.56
C ALA A 150 -8.64 4.15 -11.51
N ARG A 151 -9.32 3.45 -10.58
CA ARG A 151 -10.06 4.09 -9.47
C ARG A 151 -9.15 4.93 -8.56
N ILE A 152 -7.92 4.46 -8.30
CA ILE A 152 -6.93 5.23 -7.52
C ILE A 152 -6.47 6.46 -8.30
N LEU A 153 -6.18 6.30 -9.61
CA LEU A 153 -5.72 7.41 -10.44
C LEU A 153 -6.74 8.54 -10.51
N VAL A 154 -8.04 8.25 -10.66
CA VAL A 154 -9.09 9.29 -10.68
C VAL A 154 -9.28 9.98 -9.34
N GLN A 155 -8.89 9.35 -8.22
CA GLN A 155 -8.88 9.99 -6.91
C GLN A 155 -7.79 11.06 -6.80
N GLN A 156 -6.72 10.99 -7.61
CA GLN A 156 -5.58 11.92 -7.64
C GLN A 156 -4.91 12.08 -6.26
N PRO A 157 -4.55 10.99 -5.57
CA PRO A 157 -4.02 11.05 -4.22
C PRO A 157 -2.58 11.55 -4.19
N GLN A 158 -2.15 12.09 -3.06
CA GLN A 158 -0.75 12.42 -2.78
C GLN A 158 0.01 11.21 -2.22
N LEU A 159 -0.69 10.31 -1.51
CA LEU A 159 -0.16 9.10 -0.88
C LEU A 159 -1.06 7.91 -1.21
N ILE A 160 -0.47 6.82 -1.64
CA ILE A 160 -1.17 5.55 -1.88
C ILE A 160 -0.71 4.54 -0.82
N LEU A 161 -1.67 3.95 -0.14
CA LEU A 161 -1.46 2.89 0.84
C LEU A 161 -1.95 1.56 0.26
N PHE A 162 -1.04 0.59 0.14
CA PHE A 162 -1.37 -0.78 -0.27
C PHE A 162 -1.23 -1.72 0.95
N ASP A 163 -2.34 -2.30 1.39
CA ASP A 163 -2.34 -3.25 2.49
C ASP A 163 -2.31 -4.68 1.96
N GLU A 164 -1.14 -5.30 2.00
CA GLU A 164 -0.86 -6.65 1.51
C GLU A 164 -1.41 -6.92 0.10
N PRO A 165 -1.07 -6.11 -0.91
CA PRO A 165 -1.72 -6.13 -2.23
C PRO A 165 -1.50 -7.41 -3.02
N THR A 166 -0.58 -8.27 -2.57
CA THR A 166 -0.20 -9.53 -3.22
C THR A 166 -0.69 -10.77 -2.47
N SER A 167 -1.36 -10.59 -1.33
CA SER A 167 -1.88 -11.74 -0.57
C SER A 167 -2.93 -12.51 -1.37
N ALA A 168 -2.89 -13.84 -1.30
CA ALA A 168 -3.78 -14.75 -2.01
C ALA A 168 -3.78 -14.63 -3.55
N LEU A 169 -2.71 -14.05 -4.14
CA LEU A 169 -2.51 -13.99 -5.58
C LEU A 169 -1.57 -15.11 -6.06
N ASP A 170 -1.80 -15.59 -7.28
CA ASP A 170 -0.83 -16.43 -7.99
C ASP A 170 0.41 -15.62 -8.43
N TYR A 171 1.48 -16.31 -8.80
CA TYR A 171 2.73 -15.68 -9.21
C TYR A 171 2.57 -14.67 -10.36
N GLY A 172 1.71 -14.94 -11.34
CA GLY A 172 1.46 -14.03 -12.45
C GLY A 172 0.80 -12.73 -12.01
N ASN A 173 -0.15 -12.81 -11.10
CA ASN A 173 -0.83 -11.65 -10.53
C ASN A 173 0.05 -10.91 -9.51
N VAL A 174 0.89 -11.61 -8.74
CA VAL A 174 1.93 -10.97 -7.90
C VAL A 174 2.86 -10.13 -8.77
N PHE A 175 3.38 -10.68 -9.87
CA PHE A 175 4.25 -9.96 -10.80
C PHE A 175 3.58 -8.69 -11.34
N LYS A 176 2.33 -8.79 -11.81
CA LYS A 176 1.57 -7.64 -12.33
C LYS A 176 1.39 -6.56 -11.27
N THR A 177 1.06 -6.96 -10.02
CA THR A 177 0.84 -6.03 -8.90
C THR A 177 2.12 -5.28 -8.54
N LEU A 178 3.25 -5.99 -8.40
CA LEU A 178 4.54 -5.36 -8.10
C LEU A 178 5.03 -4.48 -9.26
N SER A 179 4.84 -4.92 -10.52
CA SER A 179 5.14 -4.11 -11.70
C SER A 179 4.34 -2.81 -11.71
N LEU A 180 3.06 -2.88 -11.33
CA LEU A 180 2.19 -1.74 -11.21
C LEU A 180 2.66 -0.74 -10.14
N ILE A 181 3.01 -1.24 -8.95
CA ILE A 181 3.55 -0.42 -7.85
C ILE A 181 4.85 0.26 -8.30
N LYS A 182 5.72 -0.46 -9.01
CA LYS A 182 6.93 0.09 -9.62
C LYS A 182 6.59 1.24 -10.58
N GLU A 183 5.67 1.03 -11.52
CA GLU A 183 5.28 2.07 -12.49
C GLU A 183 4.69 3.32 -11.83
N LEU A 184 3.86 3.16 -10.81
CA LEU A 184 3.34 4.28 -10.01
C LEU A 184 4.47 5.05 -9.31
N SER A 185 5.44 4.34 -8.73
CA SER A 185 6.60 4.95 -8.09
C SER A 185 7.43 5.75 -9.10
N LEU A 186 7.68 5.19 -10.30
CA LEU A 186 8.39 5.87 -11.39
C LEU A 186 7.64 7.12 -11.90
N GLN A 187 6.31 7.14 -11.78
CA GLN A 187 5.48 8.31 -12.08
C GLN A 187 5.48 9.36 -10.94
N GLY A 188 6.23 9.13 -9.87
CA GLY A 188 6.39 10.06 -8.75
C GLY A 188 5.30 9.99 -7.68
N PHE A 189 4.45 8.94 -7.67
CA PHE A 189 3.53 8.71 -6.57
C PHE A 189 4.28 8.35 -5.30
N THR A 190 3.84 8.88 -4.17
CA THR A 190 4.32 8.46 -2.85
C THR A 190 3.53 7.22 -2.43
N ILE A 191 4.24 6.15 -2.04
CA ILE A 191 3.61 4.85 -1.81
C ILE A 191 4.11 4.25 -0.50
N ILE A 192 3.18 3.71 0.29
CA ILE A 192 3.48 2.77 1.36
C ILE A 192 2.79 1.45 1.03
N MET A 193 3.55 0.37 1.01
CA MET A 193 3.04 -0.99 0.81
C MET A 193 3.37 -1.84 2.02
N THR A 194 2.41 -2.64 2.52
CA THR A 194 2.70 -3.69 3.49
C THR A 194 2.84 -5.04 2.82
N THR A 195 3.69 -5.89 3.36
CA THR A 195 3.83 -7.29 2.93
C THR A 195 4.38 -8.15 4.08
N HIS A 196 4.12 -9.45 4.00
CA HIS A 196 4.79 -10.44 4.83
C HIS A 196 5.84 -11.26 4.04
N ASN A 197 6.03 -11.00 2.74
CA ASN A 197 6.99 -11.72 1.90
C ASN A 197 8.25 -10.87 1.68
N PRO A 198 9.45 -11.31 2.15
CA PRO A 198 10.69 -10.56 2.04
C PRO A 198 11.20 -10.43 0.59
N ASP A 199 10.79 -11.30 -0.33
CA ASP A 199 11.19 -11.22 -1.73
C ASP A 199 10.58 -10.02 -2.46
N HIS A 200 9.41 -9.53 -2.01
CA HIS A 200 8.75 -8.38 -2.65
C HIS A 200 9.57 -7.08 -2.56
N PRO A 201 10.04 -6.63 -1.37
CA PRO A 201 10.89 -5.45 -1.30
C PRO A 201 12.25 -5.64 -1.98
N MET A 202 12.81 -6.86 -2.03
CA MET A 202 14.03 -7.13 -2.78
C MET A 202 13.83 -6.98 -4.29
N LEU A 203 12.70 -7.46 -4.83
CA LEU A 203 12.31 -7.27 -6.24
C LEU A 203 12.12 -5.79 -6.57
N LEU A 204 11.40 -5.06 -5.70
CA LEU A 204 11.16 -3.63 -5.90
C LEU A 204 12.47 -2.83 -5.82
N TYR A 205 13.36 -3.14 -4.87
CA TYR A 205 14.65 -2.47 -4.72
C TYR A 205 15.56 -2.68 -5.95
N SER A 206 15.57 -3.88 -6.53
CA SER A 206 16.34 -4.14 -7.77
C SER A 206 15.92 -3.23 -8.92
N ALA A 207 14.65 -2.83 -8.98
CA ALA A 207 14.11 -1.94 -10.01
C ALA A 207 14.09 -0.45 -9.57
N LEU A 208 14.06 -0.19 -8.28
CA LEU A 208 13.93 1.11 -7.62
C LEU A 208 14.94 1.22 -6.46
N PRO A 209 16.24 1.49 -6.72
CA PRO A 209 17.28 1.48 -5.68
C PRO A 209 17.11 2.52 -4.57
N HIS A 210 16.22 3.49 -4.77
CA HIS A 210 15.88 4.51 -3.75
C HIS A 210 14.69 4.11 -2.88
N SER A 211 14.05 2.95 -3.14
CA SER A 211 12.98 2.46 -2.29
C SER A 211 13.53 2.05 -0.92
N ARG A 212 12.75 2.34 0.12
CA ARG A 212 13.10 1.95 1.49
C ARG A 212 12.25 0.78 1.97
N VAL A 213 12.82 0.06 2.92
CA VAL A 213 12.16 -1.03 3.64
C VAL A 213 12.17 -0.70 5.13
N THR A 214 11.08 -1.00 5.80
CA THR A 214 11.02 -0.98 7.26
C THR A 214 10.45 -2.29 7.77
N ILE A 215 11.06 -2.85 8.82
CA ILE A 215 10.50 -3.99 9.56
C ILE A 215 9.68 -3.44 10.72
N LEU A 216 8.43 -3.90 10.83
CA LEU A 216 7.63 -3.74 12.03
C LEU A 216 7.83 -5.01 12.89
N ASN A 217 8.61 -4.87 13.97
CA ASN A 217 9.01 -5.97 14.83
C ASN A 217 7.92 -6.34 15.87
N GLU A 218 8.16 -7.40 16.63
CA GLU A 218 7.24 -7.90 17.66
C GLU A 218 7.03 -6.93 18.83
N HIS A 219 7.95 -5.98 19.02
CA HIS A 219 7.82 -4.93 20.05
C HIS A 219 7.04 -3.70 19.55
N GLY A 220 6.47 -3.77 18.34
CA GLY A 220 5.73 -2.66 17.74
C GLY A 220 6.61 -1.47 17.34
N LYS A 221 7.90 -1.70 17.03
CA LYS A 221 8.87 -0.67 16.61
C LYS A 221 9.27 -0.86 15.15
N LEU A 222 9.69 0.23 14.51
CA LEU A 222 10.21 0.24 13.15
C LEU A 222 11.73 0.23 13.13
N GLN A 223 12.28 -0.56 12.19
CA GLN A 223 13.68 -0.50 11.78
C GLN A 223 13.70 -0.24 10.27
N THR A 224 14.22 0.91 9.85
CA THR A 224 14.12 1.41 8.47
C THR A 224 15.49 1.56 7.84
N GLY A 225 15.60 1.19 6.55
CA GLY A 225 16.82 1.32 5.73
C GLY A 225 16.55 0.91 4.29
N THR A 226 17.60 0.65 3.53
CA THR A 226 17.51 0.02 2.20
C THR A 226 17.22 -1.47 2.33
N ALA A 227 16.76 -2.12 1.24
CA ALA A 227 16.49 -3.55 1.30
C ALA A 227 17.70 -4.39 1.71
N PRO A 228 18.95 -4.16 1.21
CA PRO A 228 20.12 -4.90 1.66
C PRO A 228 20.47 -4.69 3.15
N GLU A 229 20.20 -3.51 3.71
CA GLU A 229 20.47 -3.22 5.12
C GLU A 229 19.47 -3.88 6.05
N ILE A 230 18.23 -3.97 5.63
CA ILE A 230 17.11 -4.43 6.47
C ILE A 230 16.83 -5.90 6.29
N ILE A 231 16.91 -6.42 5.06
CA ILE A 231 16.63 -7.82 4.75
C ILE A 231 17.90 -8.64 4.94
N THR A 232 18.18 -8.98 6.18
CA THR A 232 19.30 -9.84 6.60
C THR A 232 18.76 -11.13 7.21
N GLU A 233 19.53 -12.21 7.18
CA GLU A 233 19.14 -13.46 7.81
C GLU A 233 18.80 -13.28 9.29
N ALA A 234 19.56 -12.45 10.02
CA ALA A 234 19.31 -12.16 11.43
C ALA A 234 17.95 -11.51 11.65
N ASN A 235 17.63 -10.47 10.86
CA ASN A 235 16.35 -9.78 10.95
C ASN A 235 15.18 -10.68 10.54
N LEU A 236 15.35 -11.49 9.48
CA LEU A 236 14.30 -12.40 9.00
C LEU A 236 14.02 -13.52 9.99
N LYS A 237 15.07 -14.11 10.61
CA LYS A 237 14.93 -15.11 11.68
C LYS A 237 14.20 -14.53 12.89
N ALA A 238 14.56 -13.32 13.32
CA ALA A 238 13.86 -12.63 14.41
C ALA A 238 12.40 -12.34 14.07
N LEU A 239 12.12 -11.93 12.81
CA LEU A 239 10.78 -11.56 12.36
C LEU A 239 9.82 -12.75 12.25
N TYR A 240 10.30 -13.87 11.69
CA TYR A 240 9.47 -15.04 11.37
C TYR A 240 9.63 -16.20 12.36
N GLN A 241 10.61 -16.11 13.29
CA GLN A 241 10.94 -17.16 14.27
C GLN A 241 11.18 -18.52 13.58
N THR A 242 11.82 -18.49 12.42
CA THR A 242 12.06 -19.65 11.56
C THR A 242 13.48 -19.58 11.01
N ASP A 243 14.11 -20.71 10.77
CA ASP A 243 15.46 -20.75 10.17
C ASP A 243 15.36 -20.45 8.67
N LEU A 244 15.72 -19.23 8.31
CA LEU A 244 15.69 -18.69 6.95
C LEU A 244 17.11 -18.38 6.50
N ARG A 245 17.36 -18.57 5.20
CA ARG A 245 18.61 -18.19 4.53
C ARG A 245 18.35 -17.25 3.37
N LEU A 246 19.28 -16.35 3.16
CA LEU A 246 19.36 -15.56 1.94
C LEU A 246 20.31 -16.28 0.98
N VAL A 247 19.76 -16.71 -0.15
CA VAL A 247 20.50 -17.46 -1.18
C VAL A 247 20.75 -16.55 -2.37
N ASP A 248 22.03 -16.38 -2.75
CA ASP A 248 22.39 -15.68 -3.97
C ASP A 248 21.98 -16.50 -5.19
N VAL A 249 21.24 -15.86 -6.11
CA VAL A 249 20.85 -16.45 -7.38
C VAL A 249 21.49 -15.64 -8.50
N PRO A 250 22.69 -16.04 -8.99
CA PRO A 250 23.46 -15.26 -9.96
C PRO A 250 22.69 -14.98 -11.25
N ALA A 251 21.88 -15.94 -11.72
CA ALA A 251 21.04 -15.79 -12.90
C ALA A 251 19.99 -14.68 -12.79
N LEU A 252 19.60 -14.33 -11.57
CA LEU A 252 18.62 -13.27 -11.26
C LEU A 252 19.28 -11.98 -10.76
N GLN A 253 20.60 -12.00 -10.53
CA GLN A 253 21.39 -10.90 -9.95
C GLN A 253 20.81 -10.38 -8.61
N ARG A 254 20.23 -11.27 -7.81
CA ARG A 254 19.64 -10.94 -6.51
C ARG A 254 19.62 -12.14 -5.56
N GLN A 255 19.42 -11.84 -4.29
CA GLN A 255 19.12 -12.84 -3.26
C GLN A 255 17.64 -13.19 -3.25
N ILE A 256 17.34 -14.40 -2.78
CA ILE A 256 15.99 -14.88 -2.46
C ILE A 256 15.98 -15.42 -1.03
N CYS A 257 14.83 -15.32 -0.38
CA CYS A 257 14.64 -15.90 0.95
C CYS A 257 14.17 -17.36 0.83
N ALA A 258 14.87 -18.27 1.47
CA ALA A 258 14.57 -19.71 1.48
C ALA A 258 14.41 -20.25 2.88
N ILE A 259 13.44 -21.15 3.09
CA ILE A 259 13.31 -21.97 4.31
C ILE A 259 14.30 -23.12 4.18
N THR A 260 15.10 -23.37 5.22
CA THR A 260 16.16 -24.38 5.17
C THR A 260 15.68 -25.78 5.52
N HIS A 261 14.74 -25.90 6.45
CA HIS A 261 14.20 -27.17 6.94
C HIS A 261 12.72 -27.03 7.31
N LEU A 262 11.97 -28.15 7.26
CA LEU A 262 10.60 -28.24 7.76
C LEU A 262 10.62 -28.81 9.17
#